data_bff093fe52b1ffa86289bd443444df11
#
_entry.id   bff093fe52b1ffa86289bd443444df11
#
_cell.length_a   1.000
_cell.length_b   1.000
_cell.length_c   1.000
_cell.angle_alpha   90.00
_cell.angle_beta   90.00
_cell.angle_gamma   90.00
#
_symmetry.space_group_name_H-M   'P 1'
#
loop_
_entity.id
_entity.type
_entity.pdbx_description
1 polymer ?
#
loop_
_entity_poly.entity_id
_entity_poly.type
_entity_poly.pdbx_seq_one_letter_code
_entity_poly.pdbx_strand_id
1 'polypeptide(L)'
;MADRKTKIIAVLPAYNAEKTLEKTLADIPRADIDEILLVDDASTDNTVALAERLGLPVVRHPSNRGYGGNQKTCYREALRRGADIVVMIHPDYQYDARLTPLLTGFIERGVCDVMFGSRIRTRAEALRGGMPAYKYFFNRALTALENLVLGQNLGETHSGFRAYS
;
A
#
# COMPACT_ATOMS: atom_id res chain seq x y z
N MET A 1 29.38 14.87 2.95
CA MET A 1 28.55 13.68 3.22
C MET A 1 28.19 13.14 1.86
N ALA A 2 28.50 11.89 1.55
CA ALA A 2 28.07 11.28 0.29
C ALA A 2 26.53 11.31 0.28
N ASP A 3 25.98 11.79 -0.82
CA ASP A 3 24.52 11.86 -1.06
C ASP A 3 24.00 10.41 -1.13
N ARG A 4 23.58 9.87 0.00
CA ARG A 4 23.04 8.51 0.06
C ARG A 4 21.68 8.54 -0.67
N LYS A 5 21.59 7.82 -1.78
CA LYS A 5 20.31 7.68 -2.49
C LYS A 5 19.24 7.14 -1.52
N THR A 6 18.10 7.79 -1.46
CA THR A 6 16.92 7.35 -0.70
C THR A 6 16.48 5.97 -1.16
N LYS A 7 16.38 5.00 -0.24
CA LYS A 7 15.92 3.64 -0.56
C LYS A 7 14.42 3.51 -0.42
N ILE A 8 13.75 3.23 -1.53
CA ILE A 8 12.30 3.08 -1.59
C ILE A 8 11.94 1.60 -1.73
N ILE A 9 11.16 1.08 -0.78
CA ILE A 9 10.66 -0.30 -0.83
C ILE A 9 9.15 -0.31 -0.96
N ALA A 10 8.64 -0.95 -2.01
CA ALA A 10 7.22 -1.25 -2.14
C ALA A 10 6.89 -2.56 -1.41
N VAL A 11 5.86 -2.53 -0.57
CA VAL A 11 5.36 -3.71 0.15
C VAL A 11 3.96 -4.08 -0.30
N LEU A 12 3.76 -5.35 -0.59
CA LEU A 12 2.50 -5.92 -1.06
C LEU A 12 1.95 -6.89 -0.02
N PRO A 13 1.02 -6.44 0.85
CA PRO A 13 0.30 -7.36 1.73
C PRO A 13 -0.67 -8.20 0.89
N ALA A 14 -0.44 -9.52 0.82
CA ALA A 14 -1.19 -10.43 -0.04
C ALA A 14 -1.98 -11.47 0.77
N TYR A 15 -3.18 -11.76 0.32
CA TYR A 15 -4.00 -12.90 0.72
C TYR A 15 -4.91 -13.29 -0.45
N ASN A 16 -4.68 -14.46 -1.05
CA ASN A 16 -5.41 -14.96 -2.22
C ASN A 16 -5.46 -13.95 -3.38
N ALA A 17 -4.28 -13.47 -3.80
CA ALA A 17 -4.11 -12.43 -4.81
C ALA A 17 -3.66 -12.98 -6.20
N GLU A 18 -3.72 -14.30 -6.42
CA GLU A 18 -3.26 -14.95 -7.66
C GLU A 18 -3.76 -14.25 -8.93
N LYS A 19 -5.02 -13.81 -8.95
CA LYS A 19 -5.68 -13.24 -10.14
C LYS A 19 -5.25 -11.81 -10.48
N THR A 20 -4.68 -11.09 -9.52
CA THR A 20 -4.44 -9.65 -9.63
C THR A 20 -2.98 -9.26 -9.44
N LEU A 21 -2.17 -10.12 -8.80
CA LEU A 21 -0.78 -9.84 -8.46
C LEU A 21 0.07 -9.45 -9.68
N GLU A 22 0.04 -10.24 -10.75
CA GLU A 22 0.84 -10.00 -11.96
C GLU A 22 0.49 -8.65 -12.60
N LYS A 23 -0.80 -8.34 -12.68
CA LYS A 23 -1.29 -7.08 -13.23
C LYS A 23 -0.88 -5.89 -12.35
N THR A 24 -0.99 -6.03 -11.02
CA THR A 24 -0.53 -4.99 -10.09
C THR A 24 0.97 -4.73 -10.26
N LEU A 25 1.78 -5.78 -10.38
CA LEU A 25 3.23 -5.67 -10.57
C LEU A 25 3.62 -5.02 -11.90
N ALA A 26 2.86 -5.29 -12.97
CA ALA A 26 3.10 -4.68 -14.27
C ALA A 26 2.90 -3.15 -14.25
N ASP A 27 2.02 -2.66 -13.38
CA ASP A 27 1.71 -1.24 -13.24
C ASP A 27 2.65 -0.51 -12.26
N ILE A 28 3.49 -1.21 -11.48
CA ILE A 28 4.45 -0.56 -10.58
C ILE A 28 5.66 -0.05 -11.37
N PRO A 29 5.96 1.27 -11.35
CA PRO A 29 7.13 1.84 -12.03
C PRO A 29 8.43 1.38 -11.36
N ARG A 30 9.06 0.36 -11.94
CA ARG A 30 10.27 -0.27 -11.39
C ARG A 30 11.47 0.66 -11.30
N ALA A 31 11.52 1.71 -12.11
CA ALA A 31 12.63 2.67 -12.12
C ALA A 31 12.70 3.52 -10.83
N ASP A 32 11.56 3.68 -10.15
CA ASP A 32 11.39 4.54 -8.98
C ASP A 32 11.34 3.74 -7.66
N ILE A 33 11.51 2.41 -7.73
CA ILE A 33 11.40 1.50 -6.59
C ILE A 33 12.67 0.63 -6.54
N ASP A 34 13.40 0.66 -5.42
CA ASP A 34 14.62 -0.14 -5.27
C ASP A 34 14.33 -1.61 -4.99
N GLU A 35 13.22 -1.91 -4.31
CA GLU A 35 12.82 -3.29 -3.99
C GLU A 35 11.30 -3.42 -3.89
N ILE A 36 10.75 -4.55 -4.34
CA ILE A 36 9.35 -4.92 -4.13
C ILE A 36 9.30 -6.19 -3.30
N LEU A 37 8.58 -6.17 -2.19
CA LEU A 37 8.46 -7.26 -1.24
C LEU A 37 7.00 -7.68 -1.09
N LEU A 38 6.72 -8.97 -1.23
CA LEU A 38 5.41 -9.53 -0.95
C LEU A 38 5.38 -10.16 0.45
N VAL A 39 4.35 -9.85 1.24
CA VAL A 39 4.08 -10.53 2.50
C VAL A 39 2.76 -11.29 2.39
N ASP A 40 2.87 -12.62 2.38
CA ASP A 40 1.74 -13.53 2.22
C ASP A 40 1.12 -13.89 3.57
N ASP A 41 -0.17 -13.68 3.71
CA ASP A 41 -0.93 -13.96 4.94
C ASP A 41 -1.59 -15.35 4.94
N ALA A 42 -0.79 -16.37 4.61
CA ALA A 42 -1.21 -17.76 4.48
C ALA A 42 -2.27 -17.97 3.38
N SER A 43 -1.98 -17.49 2.18
CA SER A 43 -2.81 -17.74 0.99
C SER A 43 -3.01 -19.23 0.74
N THR A 44 -4.19 -19.58 0.24
CA THR A 44 -4.57 -20.96 -0.13
C THR A 44 -4.60 -21.18 -1.65
N ASP A 45 -4.44 -20.12 -2.42
CA ASP A 45 -4.30 -20.13 -3.88
C ASP A 45 -2.81 -20.13 -4.32
N ASN A 46 -2.53 -19.91 -5.60
CA ASN A 46 -1.16 -19.89 -6.11
C ASN A 46 -0.43 -18.55 -5.93
N THR A 47 -0.87 -17.67 -5.03
CA THR A 47 -0.27 -16.34 -4.83
C THR A 47 1.23 -16.43 -4.59
N VAL A 48 1.68 -17.30 -3.67
CA VAL A 48 3.10 -17.46 -3.32
C VAL A 48 3.91 -17.98 -4.51
N ALA A 49 3.45 -19.08 -5.13
CA ALA A 49 4.13 -19.67 -6.29
C ALA A 49 4.24 -18.69 -7.47
N LEU A 50 3.20 -17.87 -7.68
CA LEU A 50 3.21 -16.81 -8.68
C LEU A 50 4.22 -15.71 -8.33
N ALA A 51 4.25 -15.24 -7.09
CA ALA A 51 5.19 -14.21 -6.62
C ALA A 51 6.65 -14.65 -6.78
N GLU A 52 6.98 -15.89 -6.40
CA GLU A 52 8.31 -16.47 -6.55
C GLU A 52 8.70 -16.60 -8.03
N ARG A 53 7.80 -17.05 -8.91
CA ARG A 53 8.01 -17.11 -10.35
C ARG A 53 8.26 -15.73 -10.97
N LEU A 54 7.63 -14.69 -10.43
CA LEU A 54 7.83 -13.29 -10.85
C LEU A 54 9.09 -12.65 -10.22
N GLY A 55 9.89 -13.42 -9.47
CA GLY A 55 11.16 -13.00 -8.87
C GLY A 55 11.01 -12.08 -7.67
N LEU A 56 9.85 -12.10 -7.00
CA LEU A 56 9.66 -11.31 -5.78
C LEU A 56 10.23 -12.02 -4.55
N PRO A 57 10.90 -11.30 -3.65
CA PRO A 57 11.09 -11.75 -2.27
C PRO A 57 9.73 -11.96 -1.60
N VAL A 58 9.52 -13.13 -1.00
CA VAL A 58 8.28 -13.47 -0.31
C VAL A 58 8.55 -13.73 1.18
N VAL A 59 7.79 -13.07 2.04
CA VAL A 59 7.70 -13.42 3.46
C VAL A 59 6.35 -14.07 3.70
N ARG A 60 6.34 -15.31 4.18
CA ARG A 60 5.11 -16.07 4.36
C ARG A 60 4.76 -16.23 5.82
N HIS A 61 3.52 -15.94 6.20
CA HIS A 61 3.00 -16.28 7.53
C HIS A 61 2.59 -17.76 7.59
N PRO A 62 2.83 -18.43 8.71
CA PRO A 62 2.39 -19.83 8.90
C PRO A 62 0.88 -19.96 9.06
N SER A 63 0.20 -18.88 9.44
CA SER A 63 -1.26 -18.78 9.56
C SER A 63 -1.72 -17.36 9.28
N ASN A 64 -2.98 -17.19 8.90
CA ASN A 64 -3.57 -15.87 8.63
C ASN A 64 -3.57 -15.02 9.91
N ARG A 65 -2.94 -13.85 9.84
CA ARG A 65 -2.84 -12.85 10.91
C ARG A 65 -3.79 -11.68 10.75
N GLY A 66 -4.56 -11.71 9.68
CA GLY A 66 -5.45 -10.64 9.28
C GLY A 66 -4.73 -9.41 8.73
N TYR A 67 -5.53 -8.51 8.18
CA TYR A 67 -5.07 -7.32 7.48
C TYR A 67 -4.01 -6.50 8.25
N GLY A 68 -4.30 -6.14 9.51
CA GLY A 68 -3.37 -5.35 10.33
C GLY A 68 -2.09 -6.11 10.71
N GLY A 69 -2.18 -7.43 10.92
CA GLY A 69 -1.03 -8.28 11.20
C GLY A 69 -0.10 -8.36 10.01
N ASN A 70 -0.65 -8.50 8.81
CA ASN A 70 0.11 -8.51 7.56
C ASN A 70 0.81 -7.18 7.30
N GLN A 71 0.10 -6.07 7.44
CA GLN A 71 0.69 -4.73 7.30
C GLN A 71 1.87 -4.49 8.25
N LYS A 72 1.73 -4.86 9.53
CA LYS A 72 2.83 -4.74 10.50
C LYS A 72 4.07 -5.53 10.08
N THR A 73 3.88 -6.72 9.48
CA THR A 73 4.99 -7.50 8.94
C THR A 73 5.62 -6.81 7.72
N CYS A 74 4.80 -6.26 6.81
CA CYS A 74 5.27 -5.47 5.66
C CYS A 74 6.21 -4.35 6.10
N TYR A 75 5.78 -3.51 7.03
CA TYR A 75 6.61 -2.38 7.51
C TYR A 75 7.88 -2.88 8.22
N ARG A 76 7.77 -3.87 9.10
CA ARG A 76 8.94 -4.42 9.80
C ARG A 76 9.98 -4.96 8.84
N GLU A 77 9.56 -5.69 7.82
CA GLU A 77 10.48 -6.25 6.82
C GLU A 77 11.10 -5.18 5.94
N ALA A 78 10.35 -4.15 5.54
CA ALA A 78 10.90 -3.04 4.79
C ALA A 78 11.97 -2.27 5.60
N LEU A 79 11.68 -1.96 6.88
CA LEU A 79 12.64 -1.30 7.78
C LEU A 79 13.89 -2.16 8.01
N ARG A 80 13.72 -3.49 8.20
CA ARG A 80 14.85 -4.42 8.34
C ARG A 80 15.75 -4.45 7.10
N ARG A 81 15.19 -4.19 5.93
CA ARG A 81 15.89 -4.10 4.65
C ARG A 81 16.47 -2.71 4.39
N GLY A 82 16.32 -1.79 5.34
CA GLY A 82 16.88 -0.44 5.29
C GLY A 82 16.11 0.51 4.37
N ALA A 83 14.81 0.38 4.30
CA ALA A 83 13.96 1.35 3.61
C ALA A 83 14.04 2.72 4.29
N ASP A 84 14.22 3.77 3.50
CA ASP A 84 14.04 5.15 3.92
C ASP A 84 12.60 5.60 3.65
N ILE A 85 11.97 5.04 2.59
CA ILE A 85 10.55 5.24 2.27
C ILE A 85 9.90 3.88 2.03
N VAL A 86 8.75 3.66 2.65
CA VAL A 86 7.94 2.46 2.42
C VAL A 86 6.65 2.86 1.73
N VAL A 87 6.36 2.27 0.57
CA VAL A 87 5.07 2.43 -0.09
C VAL A 87 4.29 1.12 -0.05
N MET A 88 3.07 1.17 0.49
CA MET A 88 2.16 0.02 0.55
C MET A 88 1.22 0.02 -0.65
N ILE A 89 1.19 -1.09 -1.37
CA ILE A 89 0.35 -1.31 -2.55
C ILE A 89 -0.38 -2.64 -2.36
N HIS A 90 -1.72 -2.61 -2.29
CA HIS A 90 -2.50 -3.84 -2.23
C HIS A 90 -2.57 -4.51 -3.61
N PRO A 91 -2.24 -5.82 -3.71
CA PRO A 91 -2.28 -6.53 -5.00
C PRO A 91 -3.71 -6.96 -5.38
N ASP A 92 -4.73 -6.18 -5.01
CA ASP A 92 -6.15 -6.37 -5.33
C ASP A 92 -6.61 -5.53 -6.53
N TYR A 93 -5.69 -4.77 -7.11
CA TYR A 93 -5.90 -3.90 -8.27
C TYR A 93 -6.94 -2.79 -8.06
N GLN A 94 -7.18 -2.37 -6.81
CA GLN A 94 -8.12 -1.27 -6.50
C GLN A 94 -7.48 0.11 -6.61
N TYR A 95 -6.16 0.19 -6.67
CA TYR A 95 -5.38 1.42 -6.78
C TYR A 95 -4.54 1.41 -8.04
N ASP A 96 -4.34 2.58 -8.62
CA ASP A 96 -3.44 2.75 -9.75
C ASP A 96 -1.98 2.79 -9.27
N ALA A 97 -1.29 1.66 -9.35
CA ALA A 97 0.09 1.55 -8.90
C ALA A 97 1.07 2.42 -9.69
N ARG A 98 0.70 2.89 -10.89
CA ARG A 98 1.50 3.83 -11.69
C ARG A 98 1.71 5.18 -11.00
N LEU A 99 0.85 5.51 -10.03
CA LEU A 99 0.94 6.76 -9.27
C LEU A 99 1.94 6.69 -8.10
N THR A 100 2.61 5.55 -7.89
CA THR A 100 3.60 5.37 -6.82
C THR A 100 4.67 6.48 -6.78
N PRO A 101 5.28 6.91 -7.90
CA PRO A 101 6.29 7.97 -7.87
C PRO A 101 5.76 9.32 -7.38
N LEU A 102 4.47 9.58 -7.54
CA LEU A 102 3.86 10.80 -7.01
C LEU A 102 3.76 10.77 -5.48
N LEU A 103 3.47 9.60 -4.89
CA LEU A 103 3.41 9.47 -3.44
C LEU A 103 4.81 9.57 -2.82
N THR A 104 5.78 8.83 -3.36
CA THR A 104 7.15 8.82 -2.84
C THR A 104 7.86 10.14 -3.09
N GLY A 105 7.63 10.76 -4.24
CA GLY A 105 8.28 12.00 -4.64
C GLY A 105 7.98 13.21 -3.75
N PHE A 106 6.83 13.29 -3.08
CA PHE A 106 6.55 14.31 -2.07
C PHE A 106 7.39 14.09 -0.80
N ILE A 107 7.52 12.83 -0.39
CA ILE A 107 8.31 12.45 0.78
C ILE A 107 9.80 12.66 0.53
N GLU A 108 10.33 12.22 -0.62
CA GLU A 108 11.74 12.43 -1.00
C GLU A 108 12.15 13.90 -1.01
N ARG A 109 11.22 14.80 -1.35
CA ARG A 109 11.45 16.26 -1.34
C ARG A 109 11.25 16.90 0.04
N GLY A 110 10.92 16.11 1.06
CA GLY A 110 10.68 16.62 2.42
C GLY A 110 9.43 17.49 2.55
N VAL A 111 8.47 17.34 1.64
CA VAL A 111 7.19 18.09 1.69
C VAL A 111 6.28 17.54 2.78
N CYS A 112 6.30 16.21 2.99
CA CYS A 112 5.54 15.52 4.03
C CYS A 112 6.22 14.20 4.39
N ASP A 113 5.90 13.66 5.57
CA ASP A 113 6.36 12.34 6.04
C ASP A 113 5.41 11.20 5.66
N VAL A 114 4.16 11.54 5.32
CA VAL A 114 3.10 10.58 5.01
C VAL A 114 2.30 11.05 3.82
N MET A 115 2.06 10.16 2.85
CA MET A 115 1.22 10.44 1.70
C MET A 115 0.18 9.33 1.50
N PHE A 116 -1.09 9.73 1.34
CA PHE A 116 -2.21 8.81 1.09
C PHE A 116 -2.74 8.97 -0.33
N GLY A 117 -2.90 7.85 -1.04
CA GLY A 117 -3.68 7.82 -2.28
C GLY A 117 -5.15 7.55 -1.96
N SER A 118 -6.03 8.53 -2.16
CA SER A 118 -7.45 8.36 -1.88
C SER A 118 -8.21 7.78 -3.07
N ARG A 119 -9.15 6.85 -2.79
CA ARG A 119 -10.17 6.37 -3.74
C ARG A 119 -11.40 7.27 -3.76
N ILE A 120 -11.54 8.14 -2.76
CA ILE A 120 -12.72 8.99 -2.57
C ILE A 120 -12.36 10.41 -2.97
N ARG A 121 -12.39 10.71 -4.28
CA ARG A 121 -12.25 12.08 -4.78
C ARG A 121 -13.57 12.84 -4.67
N THR A 122 -14.64 12.24 -5.17
CA THR A 122 -16.00 12.77 -5.02
C THR A 122 -16.96 11.65 -4.60
N ARG A 123 -18.12 12.03 -4.00
CA ARG A 123 -19.17 11.07 -3.65
C ARG A 123 -19.68 10.33 -4.87
N ALA A 124 -19.90 11.06 -5.97
CA ALA A 124 -20.43 10.49 -7.20
C ALA A 124 -19.49 9.46 -7.82
N GLU A 125 -18.17 9.68 -7.78
CA GLU A 125 -17.17 8.74 -8.30
C GLU A 125 -17.05 7.50 -7.40
N ALA A 126 -17.03 7.67 -6.08
CA ALA A 126 -16.96 6.56 -5.14
C ALA A 126 -18.16 5.60 -5.31
N LEU A 127 -19.36 6.14 -5.40
CA LEU A 127 -20.58 5.34 -5.56
C LEU A 127 -20.67 4.71 -6.96
N ARG A 128 -20.29 5.42 -8.02
CA ARG A 128 -20.23 4.85 -9.39
C ARG A 128 -19.15 3.78 -9.54
N GLY A 129 -18.05 3.91 -8.78
CA GLY A 129 -16.99 2.90 -8.71
C GLY A 129 -17.33 1.64 -7.92
N GLY A 130 -18.61 1.49 -7.50
CA GLY A 130 -19.11 0.29 -6.81
C GLY A 130 -18.99 0.31 -5.30
N MET A 131 -18.60 1.44 -4.68
CA MET A 131 -18.59 1.55 -3.22
C MET A 131 -20.02 1.58 -2.68
N PRO A 132 -20.43 0.63 -1.81
CA PRO A 132 -21.74 0.67 -1.18
C PRO A 132 -21.95 1.97 -0.38
N ALA A 133 -23.15 2.56 -0.44
CA ALA A 133 -23.43 3.84 0.21
C ALA A 133 -23.16 3.83 1.72
N TYR A 134 -23.44 2.72 2.41
CA TYR A 134 -23.15 2.58 3.84
C TYR A 134 -21.64 2.63 4.13
N LYS A 135 -20.81 1.99 3.28
CA LYS A 135 -19.33 2.03 3.43
C LYS A 135 -18.81 3.45 3.22
N TYR A 136 -19.35 4.17 2.24
CA TYR A 136 -19.00 5.58 2.04
C TYR A 136 -19.32 6.41 3.29
N PHE A 137 -20.55 6.27 3.83
CA PHE A 137 -20.96 7.02 5.02
C PHE A 137 -20.09 6.71 6.24
N PHE A 138 -19.85 5.43 6.54
CA PHE A 138 -19.01 5.03 7.67
C PHE A 138 -17.55 5.48 7.51
N ASN A 139 -16.99 5.39 6.30
CA ASN A 139 -15.65 5.89 6.02
C ASN A 139 -15.56 7.39 6.33
N ARG A 140 -16.54 8.20 5.90
CA ARG A 140 -16.57 9.64 6.15
C ARG A 140 -16.73 9.97 7.64
N ALA A 141 -17.59 9.26 8.35
CA ALA A 141 -17.80 9.45 9.79
C ALA A 141 -16.53 9.10 10.59
N LEU A 142 -15.89 7.97 10.27
CA LEU A 142 -14.64 7.56 10.92
C LEU A 142 -13.50 8.55 10.62
N THR A 143 -13.33 8.97 9.36
CA THR A 143 -12.32 9.97 9.00
C THR A 143 -12.54 11.29 9.74
N ALA A 144 -13.79 11.74 9.91
CA ALA A 144 -14.10 12.95 10.68
C ALA A 144 -13.72 12.79 12.17
N LEU A 145 -14.03 11.64 12.77
CA LEU A 145 -13.64 11.33 14.15
C LEU A 145 -12.12 11.28 14.30
N GLU A 146 -11.41 10.61 13.40
CA GLU A 146 -9.95 10.53 13.42
C GLU A 146 -9.30 11.91 13.24
N ASN A 147 -9.82 12.73 12.33
CA ASN A 147 -9.36 14.11 12.17
C ASN A 147 -9.51 14.92 13.47
N LEU A 148 -10.64 14.75 14.17
CA LEU A 148 -10.85 15.41 15.47
C LEU A 148 -9.85 14.94 16.52
N VAL A 149 -9.63 13.63 16.64
CA VAL A 149 -8.70 13.06 17.64
C VAL A 149 -7.24 13.39 17.32
N LEU A 150 -6.86 13.38 16.04
CA LEU A 150 -5.48 13.60 15.60
C LEU A 150 -5.16 15.10 15.37
N GLY A 151 -6.15 15.99 15.45
CA GLY A 151 -5.97 17.40 15.09
C GLY A 151 -5.62 17.62 13.63
N GLN A 152 -6.07 16.74 12.73
CA GLN A 152 -5.75 16.74 11.30
C GLN A 152 -6.97 17.12 10.45
N ASN A 153 -6.74 17.35 9.17
CA ASN A 153 -7.81 17.62 8.19
C ASN A 153 -7.60 16.78 6.93
N LEU A 154 -7.57 15.45 7.10
CA LEU A 154 -7.35 14.48 6.03
C LEU A 154 -8.66 14.18 5.29
N GLY A 155 -8.56 14.01 3.97
CA GLY A 155 -9.70 13.65 3.14
C GLY A 155 -10.16 12.20 3.32
N GLU A 156 -9.23 11.28 3.55
CA GLU A 156 -9.48 9.85 3.80
C GLU A 156 -8.29 9.26 4.56
N THR A 157 -8.56 8.52 5.63
CA THR A 157 -7.54 7.83 6.44
C THR A 157 -7.50 6.31 6.17
N HIS A 158 -8.55 5.77 5.55
CA HIS A 158 -8.74 4.33 5.34
C HIS A 158 -8.28 3.84 3.96
N SER A 159 -7.34 4.58 3.33
CA SER A 159 -6.74 4.16 2.07
C SER A 159 -5.71 3.04 2.29
N GLY A 160 -5.70 2.04 1.42
CA GLY A 160 -4.67 1.00 1.38
C GLY A 160 -3.42 1.41 0.58
N PHE A 161 -3.47 2.49 -0.19
CA PHE A 161 -2.36 3.01 -0.96
C PHE A 161 -1.73 4.19 -0.23
N ARG A 162 -0.57 3.98 0.35
CA ARG A 162 0.07 4.95 1.24
C ARG A 162 1.60 4.81 1.25
N ALA A 163 2.29 5.92 1.48
CA ALA A 163 3.73 5.95 1.64
C ALA A 163 4.12 6.67 2.93
N TYR A 164 5.26 6.27 3.52
CA TYR A 164 5.80 6.77 4.78
C TYR A 164 7.32 6.93 4.68
N SER A 165 7.88 7.97 5.32
CA SER A 165 9.31 8.12 5.59
C SER A 165 9.75 7.23 6.72
#